data_2535ccb23933f152b1508c0e8184f6af
#
_entry.id   2535ccb23933f152b1508c0e8184f6af
#
_cell.length_a   1.000
_cell.length_b   1.000
_cell.length_c   1.000
_cell.angle_alpha   90.00
_cell.angle_beta   90.00
_cell.angle_gamma   90.00
#
_symmetry.space_group_name_H-M   'P 1'
#
loop_
_entity.id
_entity.type
_entity.pdbx_description
1 polymer ?
#
loop_
_entity_poly.entity_id
_entity_poly.type
_entity_poly.pdbx_seq_one_letter_code
_entity_poly.pdbx_strand_id
1 'polypeptide(L)'
;DADIATYDRSLLARLLYPVAHPSFDYAFAKGFYARASADPKQLNGRVSRLYVTPLVRALAATFGRSDYLDYLESFRYPLAGEWALEVSVARSLRVPADWGLEIGVLSEIARSYPVNRICQVELADLYDHKHQDLSSEDSTAGLHRMSSDIAKAFFRKLAISGVVLTPESFRTLKAAYTREAYELIEHYDSDAAFNGFVYDRRQEEASVDLFGQAALQAGQDFLESPLESPFIPSWGRLEADLPGVGAALVAAVEHDQQNFR
;
A
#
# COMPACT_ATOMS: atom_id res chain seq x y z
N ASP A 1 10.60 -2.13 -6.59
CA ASP A 1 10.65 -0.79 -7.22
C ASP A 1 12.00 -0.62 -7.94
N ALA A 2 11.98 0.05 -9.09
CA ALA A 2 13.17 0.17 -9.94
C ALA A 2 14.11 1.34 -9.56
N ASP A 3 13.69 2.19 -8.65
CA ASP A 3 14.37 3.41 -8.19
C ASP A 3 15.10 3.24 -6.85
N ILE A 4 15.21 2.01 -6.35
CA ILE A 4 15.84 1.72 -5.07
C ILE A 4 17.36 1.66 -5.24
N ALA A 5 18.06 2.58 -4.59
CA ALA A 5 19.52 2.68 -4.63
C ALA A 5 20.24 1.68 -3.70
N THR A 6 19.55 1.20 -2.66
CA THR A 6 20.12 0.33 -1.61
C THR A 6 19.85 -1.15 -1.83
N TYR A 7 19.38 -1.54 -3.00
CA TYR A 7 19.01 -2.92 -3.31
C TYR A 7 20.23 -3.83 -3.42
N ASP A 8 20.21 -4.94 -2.69
CA ASP A 8 21.23 -5.98 -2.79
C ASP A 8 20.63 -7.40 -2.78
N ARG A 9 21.47 -8.41 -2.98
CA ARG A 9 21.05 -9.81 -3.03
C ARG A 9 20.50 -10.33 -1.70
N SER A 10 20.90 -9.74 -0.57
CA SER A 10 20.46 -10.15 0.75
C SER A 10 19.00 -9.77 0.99
N LEU A 11 18.56 -8.60 0.51
CA LEU A 11 17.15 -8.17 0.54
C LEU A 11 16.25 -9.18 -0.18
N LEU A 12 16.63 -9.56 -1.40
CA LEU A 12 15.88 -10.53 -2.18
C LEU A 12 15.88 -11.91 -1.51
N ALA A 13 17.03 -12.35 -0.98
CA ALA A 13 17.12 -13.63 -0.29
C ALA A 13 16.23 -13.67 0.97
N ARG A 14 16.25 -12.60 1.80
CA ARG A 14 15.38 -12.49 2.97
C ARG A 14 13.90 -12.56 2.59
N LEU A 15 13.50 -11.80 1.56
CA LEU A 15 12.10 -11.74 1.12
C LEU A 15 11.59 -13.08 0.58
N LEU A 16 12.41 -13.78 -0.21
CA LEU A 16 12.03 -15.06 -0.81
C LEU A 16 12.08 -16.24 0.16
N TYR A 17 12.94 -16.18 1.18
CA TYR A 17 13.22 -17.31 2.07
C TYR A 17 11.96 -17.92 2.71
N PRO A 18 11.00 -17.17 3.30
CA PRO A 18 9.82 -17.73 3.92
C PRO A 18 8.92 -18.51 2.96
N VAL A 19 8.83 -18.05 1.70
CA VAL A 19 7.96 -18.65 0.67
C VAL A 19 8.64 -19.81 -0.04
N ALA A 20 9.96 -19.75 -0.20
CA ALA A 20 10.72 -20.73 -0.97
C ALA A 20 11.24 -21.91 -0.12
N HIS A 21 11.39 -21.74 1.18
CA HIS A 21 11.98 -22.76 2.04
C HIS A 21 10.95 -23.84 2.44
N PRO A 22 11.24 -25.13 2.22
CA PRO A 22 10.25 -26.21 2.36
C PRO A 22 9.78 -26.45 3.82
N SER A 23 10.48 -25.93 4.82
CA SER A 23 10.06 -26.03 6.22
C SER A 23 9.01 -24.99 6.63
N PHE A 24 8.70 -24.04 5.76
CA PHE A 24 7.69 -23.02 6.00
C PHE A 24 6.51 -23.21 5.05
N ASP A 25 5.32 -22.82 5.52
CA ASP A 25 4.08 -22.94 4.74
C ASP A 25 3.49 -21.54 4.47
N TYR A 26 4.36 -20.58 4.12
CA TYR A 26 3.92 -19.23 3.79
C TYR A 26 3.62 -19.09 2.29
N ALA A 27 2.41 -18.65 1.98
CA ALA A 27 1.99 -18.34 0.61
C ALA A 27 2.36 -16.89 0.20
N PHE A 28 2.52 -16.00 1.19
CA PHE A 28 2.82 -14.60 0.99
C PHE A 28 3.75 -14.06 2.08
N ALA A 29 4.81 -13.38 1.66
CA ALA A 29 5.73 -12.64 2.53
C ALA A 29 5.73 -11.16 2.13
N LYS A 30 5.46 -10.27 3.08
CA LYS A 30 5.45 -8.82 2.92
C LYS A 30 6.71 -8.22 3.50
N GLY A 31 7.48 -7.50 2.68
CA GLY A 31 8.62 -6.73 3.17
C GLY A 31 8.19 -5.55 4.03
N PHE A 32 9.01 -5.22 5.01
CA PHE A 32 8.93 -3.96 5.74
C PHE A 32 10.33 -3.44 6.08
N TYR A 33 10.43 -2.16 6.32
CA TYR A 33 11.67 -1.46 6.64
C TYR A 33 11.37 -0.10 7.26
N ALA A 34 12.33 0.44 8.00
CA ALA A 34 12.24 1.80 8.48
C ALA A 34 12.52 2.79 7.31
N ARG A 35 11.58 3.70 7.08
CA ARG A 35 11.74 4.78 6.10
C ARG A 35 12.42 5.96 6.78
N ALA A 36 13.73 5.86 6.93
CA ALA A 36 14.57 6.91 7.46
C ALA A 36 15.73 7.19 6.50
N SER A 37 16.06 8.45 6.28
CA SER A 37 17.28 8.84 5.58
C SER A 37 18.43 9.06 6.57
N ALA A 38 19.65 8.79 6.12
CA ALA A 38 20.84 8.97 6.94
C ALA A 38 21.35 10.42 6.93
N ASP A 39 21.18 11.13 5.80
CA ASP A 39 21.63 12.50 5.62
C ASP A 39 20.68 13.28 4.67
N PRO A 40 19.89 14.27 5.16
CA PRO A 40 19.69 14.54 6.58
C PRO A 40 18.96 13.41 7.28
N LYS A 41 19.21 13.23 8.58
CA LYS A 41 18.50 12.26 9.42
C LYS A 41 17.03 12.68 9.57
N GLN A 42 16.14 12.05 8.82
CA GLN A 42 14.70 12.39 8.87
C GLN A 42 13.81 11.16 8.69
N LEU A 43 12.57 11.26 9.18
CA LEU A 43 11.54 10.25 8.98
C LEU A 43 10.87 10.45 7.62
N ASN A 44 10.90 9.40 6.81
CA ASN A 44 10.23 9.32 5.51
C ASN A 44 8.95 8.46 5.57
N GLY A 45 8.36 8.15 4.43
CA GLY A 45 7.18 7.29 4.34
C GLY A 45 5.90 7.94 4.86
N ARG A 46 5.73 9.23 4.63
CA ARG A 46 4.61 10.05 5.10
C ARG A 46 3.24 9.45 4.78
N VAL A 47 3.06 8.87 3.58
CA VAL A 47 1.79 8.24 3.19
C VAL A 47 1.46 7.04 4.08
N SER A 48 2.43 6.17 4.40
CA SER A 48 2.18 5.06 5.32
C SER A 48 1.93 5.55 6.75
N ARG A 49 2.78 6.48 7.26
CA ARG A 49 2.74 6.95 8.64
C ARG A 49 1.51 7.81 8.95
N LEU A 50 1.22 8.78 8.09
CA LEU A 50 0.23 9.83 8.35
C LEU A 50 -1.04 9.68 7.50
N TYR A 51 -1.10 8.71 6.61
CA TYR A 51 -2.31 8.44 5.86
C TYR A 51 -2.86 7.03 6.09
N VAL A 52 -2.16 5.99 5.67
CA VAL A 52 -2.71 4.62 5.72
C VAL A 52 -2.95 4.15 7.15
N THR A 53 -1.97 4.32 8.04
CA THR A 53 -2.10 3.89 9.44
C THR A 53 -3.27 4.58 10.15
N PRO A 54 -3.37 5.93 10.16
CA PRO A 54 -4.50 6.58 10.82
C PRO A 54 -5.83 6.37 10.07
N LEU A 55 -5.81 6.17 8.74
CA LEU A 55 -7.02 5.88 7.98
C LEU A 55 -7.61 4.52 8.36
N VAL A 56 -6.80 3.47 8.52
CA VAL A 56 -7.26 2.15 8.96
C VAL A 56 -7.92 2.25 10.35
N ARG A 57 -7.32 2.98 11.28
CA ARG A 57 -7.91 3.22 12.62
C ARG A 57 -9.21 4.01 12.54
N ALA A 58 -9.24 5.06 11.74
CA ALA A 58 -10.44 5.86 11.51
C ALA A 58 -11.57 5.05 10.86
N LEU A 59 -11.25 4.16 9.91
CA LEU A 59 -12.21 3.24 9.32
C LEU A 59 -12.80 2.29 10.38
N ALA A 60 -11.96 1.74 11.26
CA ALA A 60 -12.41 0.91 12.37
C ALA A 60 -13.26 1.68 13.37
N ALA A 61 -12.92 2.93 13.68
CA ALA A 61 -13.72 3.81 14.55
C ALA A 61 -15.06 4.20 13.93
N THR A 62 -15.11 4.40 12.61
CA THR A 62 -16.31 4.88 11.91
C THR A 62 -17.29 3.76 11.58
N PHE A 63 -16.79 2.62 11.11
CA PHE A 63 -17.59 1.52 10.57
C PHE A 63 -17.59 0.25 11.46
N GLY A 64 -16.82 0.26 12.53
CA GLY A 64 -16.60 -0.88 13.41
C GLY A 64 -15.35 -1.68 13.06
N ARG A 65 -14.79 -2.34 14.07
CA ARG A 65 -13.64 -3.24 13.89
C ARG A 65 -14.05 -4.47 13.09
N SER A 66 -13.12 -4.95 12.29
CA SER A 66 -13.28 -6.19 11.52
C SER A 66 -11.93 -6.90 11.39
N ASP A 67 -11.96 -8.21 11.19
CA ASP A 67 -10.75 -9.02 10.98
C ASP A 67 -9.87 -8.46 9.84
N TYR A 68 -10.52 -7.88 8.82
CA TYR A 68 -9.81 -7.25 7.71
C TYR A 68 -9.05 -5.97 8.11
N LEU A 69 -9.67 -5.10 8.89
CA LEU A 69 -9.02 -3.88 9.37
C LEU A 69 -7.92 -4.20 10.39
N ASP A 70 -8.16 -5.16 11.28
CA ASP A 70 -7.15 -5.65 12.22
C ASP A 70 -5.96 -6.30 11.49
N TYR A 71 -6.23 -7.06 10.43
CA TYR A 71 -5.19 -7.61 9.54
C TYR A 71 -4.36 -6.50 8.90
N LEU A 72 -4.97 -5.46 8.36
CA LEU A 72 -4.25 -4.36 7.73
C LEU A 72 -3.44 -3.53 8.75
N GLU A 73 -3.99 -3.30 9.95
CA GLU A 73 -3.29 -2.59 11.03
C GLU A 73 -2.06 -3.39 11.52
N SER A 74 -2.04 -4.71 11.36
CA SER A 74 -0.92 -5.56 11.74
C SER A 74 0.34 -5.38 10.89
N PHE A 75 0.22 -4.79 9.70
CA PHE A 75 1.38 -4.57 8.83
C PHE A 75 2.18 -3.34 9.26
N ARG A 76 3.48 -3.54 9.49
CA ARG A 76 4.43 -2.48 9.86
C ARG A 76 4.62 -1.46 8.74
N TYR A 77 4.57 -1.92 7.49
CA TYR A 77 4.64 -1.06 6.31
C TYR A 77 3.71 -1.58 5.20
N PRO A 78 2.40 -1.26 5.26
CA PRO A 78 1.41 -1.80 4.32
C PRO A 78 1.67 -1.43 2.86
N LEU A 79 2.25 -0.26 2.60
CA LEU A 79 2.56 0.24 1.26
C LEU A 79 3.95 -0.17 0.74
N ALA A 80 4.68 -1.10 1.39
CA ALA A 80 5.90 -1.64 0.80
C ALA A 80 5.57 -2.34 -0.53
N GLY A 81 6.29 -2.02 -1.60
CA GLY A 81 6.17 -2.68 -2.90
C GLY A 81 6.85 -4.06 -2.94
N GLU A 82 7.59 -4.41 -1.90
CA GLU A 82 8.36 -5.64 -1.80
C GLU A 82 7.51 -6.75 -1.19
N TRP A 83 7.19 -7.74 -2.00
CA TRP A 83 6.55 -8.97 -1.54
C TRP A 83 7.07 -10.18 -2.31
N ALA A 84 7.02 -11.35 -1.67
CA ALA A 84 7.18 -12.64 -2.30
C ALA A 84 5.91 -13.45 -2.12
N LEU A 85 5.58 -14.27 -3.11
CA LEU A 85 4.38 -15.09 -3.06
C LEU A 85 4.56 -16.36 -3.90
N GLU A 86 3.79 -17.38 -3.60
CA GLU A 86 3.72 -18.59 -4.41
C GLU A 86 3.24 -18.26 -5.84
N VAL A 87 3.75 -18.98 -6.83
CA VAL A 87 3.37 -18.77 -8.25
C VAL A 87 1.87 -18.93 -8.47
N SER A 88 1.25 -19.87 -7.76
CA SER A 88 -0.20 -20.10 -7.80
C SER A 88 -0.97 -18.86 -7.34
N VAL A 89 -0.49 -18.20 -6.30
CA VAL A 89 -1.03 -16.92 -5.80
C VAL A 89 -0.87 -15.83 -6.85
N ALA A 90 0.35 -15.66 -7.39
CA ALA A 90 0.64 -14.65 -8.43
C ALA A 90 -0.31 -14.77 -9.64
N ARG A 91 -0.55 -16.00 -10.07
CA ARG A 91 -1.42 -16.26 -11.22
C ARG A 91 -2.91 -16.03 -10.97
N SER A 92 -3.35 -16.09 -9.72
CA SER A 92 -4.75 -15.90 -9.34
C SER A 92 -5.09 -14.48 -8.91
N LEU A 93 -4.08 -13.65 -8.57
CA LEU A 93 -4.29 -12.28 -8.09
C LEU A 93 -4.98 -11.41 -9.13
N ARG A 94 -5.95 -10.63 -8.66
CA ARG A 94 -6.54 -9.49 -9.36
C ARG A 94 -6.11 -8.24 -8.63
N VAL A 95 -5.48 -7.33 -9.33
CA VAL A 95 -4.88 -6.15 -8.71
C VAL A 95 -5.47 -4.87 -9.30
N PRO A 96 -5.59 -3.79 -8.53
CA PRO A 96 -5.93 -2.48 -9.08
C PRO A 96 -4.87 -1.99 -10.07
N ALA A 97 -5.31 -1.18 -11.05
CA ALA A 97 -4.42 -0.55 -12.02
C ALA A 97 -3.99 0.86 -11.60
N ASP A 98 -4.18 1.21 -10.33
CA ASP A 98 -3.96 2.52 -9.73
C ASP A 98 -3.05 2.44 -8.49
N TRP A 99 -2.88 3.54 -7.76
CA TRP A 99 -2.10 3.60 -6.53
C TRP A 99 -2.70 2.82 -5.35
N GLY A 100 -3.84 2.19 -5.51
CA GLY A 100 -4.40 1.22 -4.56
C GLY A 100 -3.80 -0.19 -4.67
N LEU A 101 -2.75 -0.39 -5.46
CA LEU A 101 -2.14 -1.69 -5.75
C LEU A 101 -1.81 -2.49 -4.49
N GLU A 102 -1.04 -1.91 -3.56
CA GLU A 102 -0.60 -2.63 -2.35
C GLU A 102 -1.78 -3.02 -1.46
N ILE A 103 -2.72 -2.10 -1.25
CA ILE A 103 -3.93 -2.37 -0.46
C ILE A 103 -4.81 -3.40 -1.16
N GLY A 104 -4.91 -3.34 -2.49
CA GLY A 104 -5.64 -4.32 -3.28
C GLY A 104 -5.04 -5.72 -3.19
N VAL A 105 -3.71 -5.83 -3.30
CA VAL A 105 -2.99 -7.10 -3.11
C VAL A 105 -3.23 -7.66 -1.71
N LEU A 106 -3.05 -6.85 -0.66
CA LEU A 106 -3.31 -7.27 0.71
C LEU A 106 -4.76 -7.72 0.91
N SER A 107 -5.73 -7.06 0.26
CA SER A 107 -7.15 -7.42 0.31
C SER A 107 -7.43 -8.78 -0.35
N GLU A 108 -6.81 -9.06 -1.50
CA GLU A 108 -6.96 -10.35 -2.19
C GLU A 108 -6.27 -11.48 -1.41
N ILE A 109 -5.10 -11.22 -0.80
CA ILE A 109 -4.42 -12.17 0.08
C ILE A 109 -5.28 -12.50 1.31
N ALA A 110 -5.80 -11.49 2.01
CA ALA A 110 -6.70 -11.69 3.16
C ALA A 110 -7.95 -12.50 2.82
N ARG A 111 -8.47 -12.36 1.59
CA ARG A 111 -9.63 -13.11 1.12
C ARG A 111 -9.32 -14.58 0.85
N SER A 112 -8.10 -14.87 0.43
CA SER A 112 -7.73 -16.17 -0.15
C SER A 112 -6.92 -17.05 0.79
N TYR A 113 -6.27 -16.48 1.80
CA TYR A 113 -5.34 -17.19 2.69
C TYR A 113 -5.58 -16.83 4.15
N PRO A 114 -5.49 -17.81 5.05
CA PRO A 114 -5.52 -17.55 6.49
C PRO A 114 -4.23 -16.85 6.94
N VAL A 115 -4.30 -16.12 8.04
CA VAL A 115 -3.21 -15.27 8.55
C VAL A 115 -1.92 -16.07 8.82
N ASN A 116 -2.01 -17.33 9.22
CA ASN A 116 -0.84 -18.18 9.46
C ASN A 116 -0.06 -18.55 8.18
N ARG A 117 -0.61 -18.28 6.98
CA ARG A 117 0.07 -18.42 5.69
C ARG A 117 0.73 -17.13 5.21
N ILE A 118 0.72 -16.09 6.06
CA ILE A 118 1.21 -14.74 5.72
C ILE A 118 2.28 -14.36 6.74
N CYS A 119 3.40 -13.81 6.26
CA CYS A 119 4.44 -13.28 7.15
C CYS A 119 4.91 -11.89 6.73
N GLN A 120 5.61 -11.23 7.65
CA GLN A 120 6.30 -9.98 7.39
C GLN A 120 7.80 -10.19 7.56
N VAL A 121 8.59 -9.60 6.68
CA VAL A 121 10.05 -9.76 6.63
C VAL A 121 10.71 -8.40 6.73
N GLU A 122 11.55 -8.22 7.74
CA GLU A 122 12.40 -7.05 7.84
C GLU A 122 13.52 -7.12 6.80
N LEU A 123 13.51 -6.19 5.86
CA LEU A 123 14.42 -6.23 4.72
C LEU A 123 15.73 -5.51 4.97
N ALA A 124 15.69 -4.33 5.57
CA ALA A 124 16.87 -3.49 5.75
C ALA A 124 16.69 -2.50 6.91
N ASP A 125 17.81 -2.10 7.50
CA ASP A 125 17.86 -1.04 8.51
C ASP A 125 17.67 0.36 7.89
N LEU A 126 18.14 0.54 6.66
CA LEU A 126 17.98 1.75 5.85
C LEU A 126 17.48 1.37 4.46
N TYR A 127 16.43 2.04 4.05
CA TYR A 127 15.82 1.82 2.75
C TYR A 127 15.43 3.17 2.14
N ASP A 128 16.18 3.55 1.12
CA ASP A 128 16.01 4.85 0.47
C ASP A 128 15.53 4.70 -0.96
N HIS A 129 14.49 5.44 -1.30
CA HIS A 129 13.96 5.58 -2.65
C HIS A 129 13.34 6.96 -2.84
N LYS A 130 13.03 7.31 -4.07
CA LYS A 130 12.48 8.61 -4.47
C LYS A 130 11.28 9.02 -3.62
N HIS A 131 11.26 10.28 -3.21
CA HIS A 131 10.15 10.91 -2.50
C HIS A 131 9.23 11.65 -3.47
N GLN A 132 7.93 11.56 -3.24
CA GLN A 132 6.92 12.35 -3.95
C GLN A 132 6.74 13.70 -3.25
N ASP A 133 6.71 14.78 -4.03
CA ASP A 133 6.45 16.11 -3.51
C ASP A 133 4.97 16.32 -3.14
N LEU A 134 4.72 17.24 -2.19
CA LEU A 134 3.38 17.70 -1.87
C LEU A 134 2.89 18.57 -3.04
N SER A 135 1.92 18.09 -3.80
CA SER A 135 1.22 18.90 -4.79
C SER A 135 -0.15 19.29 -4.25
N SER A 136 -0.23 20.50 -3.69
CA SER A 136 -1.48 21.04 -3.15
C SER A 136 -2.38 21.64 -4.24
N GLU A 137 -1.84 21.98 -5.39
CA GLU A 137 -2.55 22.71 -6.46
C GLU A 137 -3.14 21.82 -7.54
N ASP A 138 -2.69 20.55 -7.66
CA ASP A 138 -3.17 19.60 -8.67
C ASP A 138 -3.69 18.32 -8.02
N SER A 139 -5.00 18.23 -7.89
CA SER A 139 -5.69 17.04 -7.34
C SER A 139 -5.54 15.78 -8.20
N THR A 140 -5.05 15.92 -9.42
CA THR A 140 -4.84 14.80 -10.36
C THR A 140 -3.41 14.25 -10.33
N ALA A 141 -2.51 14.87 -9.56
CA ALA A 141 -1.10 14.53 -9.51
C ALA A 141 -0.58 14.33 -8.07
N GLY A 142 0.59 13.75 -7.94
CA GLY A 142 1.33 13.62 -6.69
C GLY A 142 0.61 12.85 -5.58
N LEU A 143 0.82 13.30 -4.34
CA LEU A 143 0.29 12.63 -3.15
C LEU A 143 -1.24 12.67 -3.04
N HIS A 144 -1.91 13.69 -3.62
CA HIS A 144 -3.38 13.77 -3.59
C HIS A 144 -4.01 12.61 -4.37
N ARG A 145 -3.57 12.38 -5.62
CA ARG A 145 -4.03 11.25 -6.44
C ARG A 145 -3.74 9.92 -5.77
N MET A 146 -2.50 9.72 -5.31
CA MET A 146 -2.12 8.50 -4.60
C MET A 146 -3.05 8.23 -3.41
N SER A 147 -3.33 9.24 -2.60
CA SER A 147 -4.20 9.11 -1.43
C SER A 147 -5.64 8.79 -1.81
N SER A 148 -6.15 9.40 -2.87
CA SER A 148 -7.50 9.13 -3.40
C SER A 148 -7.64 7.68 -3.87
N ASP A 149 -6.68 7.17 -4.64
CA ASP A 149 -6.70 5.80 -5.16
C ASP A 149 -6.62 4.78 -4.02
N ILE A 150 -5.74 5.03 -3.03
CA ILE A 150 -5.63 4.20 -1.81
C ILE A 150 -6.97 4.19 -1.05
N ALA A 151 -7.61 5.35 -0.83
CA ALA A 151 -8.90 5.43 -0.15
C ALA A 151 -9.98 4.65 -0.92
N LYS A 152 -10.06 4.81 -2.24
CA LYS A 152 -11.01 4.07 -3.08
C LYS A 152 -10.80 2.55 -2.97
N ALA A 153 -9.56 2.07 -2.82
CA ALA A 153 -9.28 0.65 -2.60
C ALA A 153 -9.88 0.15 -1.27
N PHE A 154 -9.76 0.93 -0.18
CA PHE A 154 -10.41 0.63 1.10
C PHE A 154 -11.93 0.64 0.99
N PHE A 155 -12.52 1.68 0.40
CA PHE A 155 -13.97 1.85 0.28
C PHE A 155 -14.59 0.71 -0.53
N ARG A 156 -13.94 0.33 -1.63
CA ARG A 156 -14.34 -0.83 -2.46
C ARG A 156 -14.37 -2.11 -1.64
N LYS A 157 -13.33 -2.36 -0.85
CA LYS A 157 -13.26 -3.57 -0.01
C LYS A 157 -14.33 -3.57 1.08
N LEU A 158 -14.54 -2.46 1.75
CA LEU A 158 -15.59 -2.32 2.78
C LEU A 158 -16.97 -2.51 2.19
N ALA A 159 -17.28 -1.90 1.05
CA ALA A 159 -18.55 -2.05 0.35
C ALA A 159 -18.81 -3.53 -0.06
N ILE A 160 -17.79 -4.22 -0.60
CA ILE A 160 -17.87 -5.66 -0.92
C ILE A 160 -18.14 -6.50 0.36
N SER A 161 -17.65 -6.05 1.51
CA SER A 161 -17.90 -6.71 2.81
C SER A 161 -19.25 -6.34 3.43
N GLY A 162 -20.10 -5.56 2.75
CA GLY A 162 -21.45 -5.20 3.19
C GLY A 162 -21.52 -3.91 4.01
N VAL A 163 -20.45 -3.15 4.13
CA VAL A 163 -20.48 -1.84 4.81
C VAL A 163 -21.21 -0.83 3.94
N VAL A 164 -22.21 -0.17 4.51
CA VAL A 164 -22.97 0.90 3.85
C VAL A 164 -22.19 2.21 3.96
N LEU A 165 -21.75 2.75 2.84
CA LEU A 165 -21.02 4.00 2.74
C LEU A 165 -21.98 5.13 2.32
N THR A 166 -21.96 6.24 3.06
CA THR A 166 -22.82 7.41 2.82
C THR A 166 -22.00 8.70 2.86
N PRO A 167 -22.50 9.81 2.30
CA PRO A 167 -21.81 11.11 2.41
C PRO A 167 -21.53 11.52 3.87
N GLU A 168 -22.45 11.19 4.79
CA GLU A 168 -22.32 11.47 6.23
C GLU A 168 -21.19 10.65 6.85
N SER A 169 -21.10 9.36 6.49
CA SER A 169 -20.05 8.49 7.00
C SER A 169 -18.65 8.95 6.57
N PHE A 170 -18.49 9.50 5.36
CA PHE A 170 -17.23 10.06 4.92
C PHE A 170 -16.83 11.36 5.65
N ARG A 171 -17.79 12.19 6.05
CA ARG A 171 -17.51 13.33 6.90
C ARG A 171 -17.03 12.91 8.29
N THR A 172 -17.69 11.90 8.87
CA THR A 172 -17.30 11.30 10.15
C THR A 172 -15.90 10.67 10.04
N LEU A 173 -15.67 9.91 8.97
CA LEU A 173 -14.37 9.31 8.68
C LEU A 173 -13.26 10.36 8.61
N LYS A 174 -13.48 11.50 7.90
CA LYS A 174 -12.50 12.58 7.85
C LYS A 174 -12.18 13.12 9.25
N ALA A 175 -13.17 13.34 10.09
CA ALA A 175 -12.96 13.83 11.45
C ALA A 175 -12.17 12.81 12.31
N ALA A 176 -12.53 11.53 12.24
CA ALA A 176 -11.82 10.45 12.93
C ALA A 176 -10.37 10.33 12.42
N TYR A 177 -10.17 10.35 11.10
CA TYR A 177 -8.85 10.32 10.48
C TYR A 177 -7.96 11.49 10.95
N THR A 178 -8.50 12.71 10.92
CA THR A 178 -7.76 13.90 11.34
C THR A 178 -7.27 13.75 12.77
N ARG A 179 -8.13 13.29 13.70
CA ARG A 179 -7.73 13.03 15.08
C ARG A 179 -6.60 11.99 15.18
N GLU A 180 -6.77 10.83 14.59
CA GLU A 180 -5.77 9.75 14.61
C GLU A 180 -4.42 10.19 14.02
N ALA A 181 -4.46 10.97 12.93
CA ALA A 181 -3.27 11.45 12.27
C ALA A 181 -2.52 12.50 13.11
N TYR A 182 -3.23 13.42 13.78
CA TYR A 182 -2.60 14.39 14.68
C TYR A 182 -2.00 13.73 15.93
N GLU A 183 -2.65 12.70 16.50
CA GLU A 183 -2.06 11.90 17.59
C GLU A 183 -0.75 11.24 17.15
N LEU A 184 -0.69 10.74 15.90
CA LEU A 184 0.55 10.19 15.35
C LEU A 184 1.64 11.24 15.10
N ILE A 185 1.28 12.47 14.72
CA ILE A 185 2.25 13.57 14.62
C ILE A 185 2.94 13.81 15.96
N GLU A 186 2.19 13.85 17.07
CA GLU A 186 2.77 14.00 18.41
C GLU A 186 3.74 12.85 18.76
N HIS A 187 3.37 11.62 18.41
CA HIS A 187 4.25 10.47 18.64
C HIS A 187 5.52 10.55 17.80
N TYR A 188 5.42 10.85 16.50
CA TYR A 188 6.58 10.95 15.61
C TYR A 188 7.48 12.15 15.93
N ASP A 189 6.93 13.25 16.44
CA ASP A 189 7.71 14.38 16.95
C ASP A 189 8.58 13.95 18.14
N SER A 190 7.99 13.22 19.09
CA SER A 190 8.71 12.61 20.21
C SER A 190 9.77 11.62 19.76
N ASP A 191 9.42 10.70 18.85
CA ASP A 191 10.34 9.69 18.31
C ASP A 191 11.51 10.36 17.58
N ALA A 192 11.25 11.41 16.82
CA ALA A 192 12.27 12.17 16.13
C ALA A 192 13.24 12.83 17.12
N ALA A 193 12.72 13.43 18.19
CA ALA A 193 13.53 14.03 19.23
C ALA A 193 14.44 13.00 19.93
N PHE A 194 13.90 11.82 20.28
CA PHE A 194 14.69 10.73 20.90
C PHE A 194 15.81 10.21 20.02
N ASN A 195 15.57 10.12 18.72
CA ASN A 195 16.49 9.52 17.75
C ASN A 195 17.37 10.55 17.03
N GLY A 196 17.22 11.84 17.35
CA GLY A 196 17.96 12.92 16.71
C GLY A 196 17.66 13.09 15.22
N PHE A 197 16.40 12.88 14.82
CA PHE A 197 15.91 13.16 13.47
C PHE A 197 15.46 14.60 13.33
N VAL A 198 15.60 15.16 12.14
CA VAL A 198 14.95 16.40 11.76
C VAL A 198 13.46 16.14 11.51
N TYR A 199 12.61 16.93 12.13
CA TYR A 199 11.16 16.79 12.00
C TYR A 199 10.51 18.14 11.70
N ASP A 200 9.83 18.25 10.56
CA ASP A 200 9.06 19.44 10.18
C ASP A 200 7.57 19.21 10.45
N ARG A 201 7.17 19.52 11.67
CA ARG A 201 5.79 19.37 12.13
C ARG A 201 4.78 20.09 11.21
N ARG A 202 5.11 21.30 10.72
CA ARG A 202 4.19 22.06 9.85
C ARG A 202 3.96 21.35 8.51
N GLN A 203 5.00 20.77 7.95
CA GLN A 203 4.90 19.99 6.71
C GLN A 203 4.10 18.71 6.94
N GLU A 204 4.24 18.06 8.09
CA GLU A 204 3.47 16.87 8.44
C GLU A 204 1.97 17.22 8.63
N GLU A 205 1.65 18.30 9.33
CA GLU A 205 0.28 18.82 9.50
C GLU A 205 -0.38 19.19 8.16
N ALA A 206 0.33 19.88 7.28
CA ALA A 206 -0.14 20.19 5.93
C ALA A 206 -0.42 18.92 5.11
N SER A 207 0.37 17.87 5.32
CA SER A 207 0.16 16.57 4.68
C SER A 207 -1.12 15.90 5.18
N VAL A 208 -1.39 15.95 6.48
CA VAL A 208 -2.61 15.40 7.08
C VAL A 208 -3.85 16.09 6.54
N ASP A 209 -3.82 17.41 6.39
CA ASP A 209 -4.93 18.20 5.83
C ASP A 209 -5.20 17.79 4.37
N LEU A 210 -4.15 17.64 3.55
CA LEU A 210 -4.25 17.19 2.17
C LEU A 210 -4.83 15.77 2.10
N PHE A 211 -4.34 14.84 2.89
CA PHE A 211 -4.80 13.46 2.92
C PHE A 211 -6.26 13.35 3.38
N GLY A 212 -6.67 14.12 4.40
CA GLY A 212 -8.04 14.14 4.88
C GLY A 212 -9.03 14.68 3.84
N GLN A 213 -8.61 15.66 3.05
CA GLN A 213 -9.40 16.15 1.93
C GLN A 213 -9.47 15.14 0.79
N ALA A 214 -8.34 14.52 0.44
CA ALA A 214 -8.29 13.48 -0.58
C ALA A 214 -9.19 12.29 -0.23
N ALA A 215 -9.19 11.84 1.03
CA ALA A 215 -10.06 10.75 1.48
C ALA A 215 -11.55 11.11 1.38
N LEU A 216 -11.93 12.35 1.76
CA LEU A 216 -13.31 12.82 1.63
C LEU A 216 -13.76 12.90 0.18
N GLN A 217 -12.93 13.49 -0.70
CA GLN A 217 -13.22 13.58 -2.12
C GLN A 217 -13.31 12.20 -2.77
N ALA A 218 -12.37 11.31 -2.45
CA ALA A 218 -12.40 9.91 -2.92
C ALA A 218 -13.67 9.18 -2.51
N GLY A 219 -14.22 9.48 -1.33
CA GLY A 219 -15.50 8.94 -0.87
C GLY A 219 -16.67 9.43 -1.71
N GLN A 220 -16.70 10.71 -2.08
CA GLN A 220 -17.72 11.28 -2.95
C GLN A 220 -17.64 10.67 -4.35
N ASP A 221 -16.47 10.64 -4.94
CA ASP A 221 -16.22 10.01 -6.25
C ASP A 221 -16.62 8.55 -6.26
N PHE A 222 -16.31 7.82 -5.17
CA PHE A 222 -16.66 6.40 -5.03
C PHE A 222 -18.18 6.18 -5.01
N LEU A 223 -18.95 7.05 -4.39
CA LEU A 223 -20.43 6.95 -4.39
C LEU A 223 -21.01 7.19 -5.80
N GLU A 224 -20.39 8.06 -6.59
CA GLU A 224 -20.80 8.34 -7.96
C GLU A 224 -20.40 7.21 -8.91
N SER A 225 -19.19 6.64 -8.75
CA SER A 225 -18.63 5.63 -9.67
C SER A 225 -17.85 4.52 -8.93
N PRO A 226 -18.54 3.58 -8.26
CA PRO A 226 -17.89 2.56 -7.43
C PRO A 226 -16.95 1.60 -8.21
N LEU A 227 -17.12 1.51 -9.53
CA LEU A 227 -16.38 0.60 -10.41
C LEU A 227 -15.42 1.33 -11.37
N GLU A 228 -15.10 2.60 -11.10
CA GLU A 228 -14.28 3.44 -11.99
C GLU A 228 -12.89 2.86 -12.28
N SER A 229 -12.28 2.18 -11.30
CA SER A 229 -10.97 1.52 -11.46
C SER A 229 -11.14 0.00 -11.49
N PRO A 230 -11.28 -0.63 -12.66
CA PRO A 230 -11.39 -2.07 -12.77
C PRO A 230 -10.08 -2.75 -12.35
N PHE A 231 -10.20 -3.94 -11.76
CA PHE A 231 -9.05 -4.79 -11.50
C PHE A 231 -8.46 -5.31 -12.81
N ILE A 232 -7.13 -5.36 -12.88
CA ILE A 232 -6.42 -6.09 -13.92
C ILE A 232 -6.81 -7.56 -13.81
N PRO A 233 -7.19 -8.24 -14.91
CA PRO A 233 -7.51 -9.66 -14.90
C PRO A 233 -6.33 -10.49 -14.37
N SER A 234 -6.63 -11.59 -13.67
CA SER A 234 -5.59 -12.53 -13.27
C SER A 234 -4.96 -13.23 -14.49
N TRP A 235 -3.71 -13.68 -14.34
CA TRP A 235 -3.02 -14.41 -15.38
C TRP A 235 -3.80 -15.66 -15.82
N GLY A 236 -4.41 -16.40 -14.88
CA GLY A 236 -5.22 -17.56 -15.19
C GLY A 236 -6.42 -17.21 -16.09
N ARG A 237 -7.04 -16.05 -15.89
CA ARG A 237 -8.09 -15.57 -16.78
C ARG A 237 -7.56 -15.16 -18.14
N LEU A 238 -6.45 -14.43 -18.16
CA LEU A 238 -5.83 -13.98 -19.39
C LEU A 238 -5.41 -15.16 -20.29
N GLU A 239 -4.80 -16.19 -19.70
CA GLU A 239 -4.40 -17.40 -20.41
C GLU A 239 -5.61 -18.20 -20.95
N ALA A 240 -6.74 -18.18 -20.25
CA ALA A 240 -7.98 -18.80 -20.71
C ALA A 240 -8.63 -18.05 -21.88
N ASP A 241 -8.63 -16.70 -21.82
CA ASP A 241 -9.23 -15.85 -22.85
C ASP A 241 -8.30 -15.71 -24.08
N LEU A 242 -6.98 -15.77 -23.91
CA LEU A 242 -5.94 -15.66 -24.94
C LEU A 242 -4.90 -16.79 -24.81
N PRO A 243 -5.20 -18.00 -25.30
CA PRO A 243 -4.27 -19.13 -25.25
C PRO A 243 -2.93 -18.80 -25.92
N GLY A 244 -1.82 -19.07 -25.21
CA GLY A 244 -0.46 -18.81 -25.68
C GLY A 244 0.08 -17.42 -25.37
N VAL A 245 -0.65 -16.53 -24.70
CA VAL A 245 -0.20 -15.16 -24.34
C VAL A 245 1.09 -15.17 -23.54
N GLY A 246 1.27 -16.13 -22.63
CA GLY A 246 2.52 -16.25 -21.85
C GLY A 246 3.74 -16.57 -22.75
N ALA A 247 3.59 -17.47 -23.69
CA ALA A 247 4.66 -17.78 -24.67
C ALA A 247 4.96 -16.58 -25.59
N ALA A 248 3.93 -15.86 -26.03
CA ALA A 248 4.10 -14.65 -26.83
C ALA A 248 4.86 -13.55 -26.07
N LEU A 249 4.58 -13.36 -24.77
CA LEU A 249 5.28 -12.42 -23.93
C LEU A 249 6.77 -12.78 -23.78
N VAL A 250 7.08 -14.07 -23.52
CA VAL A 250 8.48 -14.53 -23.43
C VAL A 250 9.21 -14.28 -24.74
N ALA A 251 8.60 -14.61 -25.88
CA ALA A 251 9.21 -14.37 -27.19
C ALA A 251 9.44 -12.88 -27.47
N ALA A 252 8.53 -12.00 -27.04
CA ALA A 252 8.71 -10.55 -27.17
C ALA A 252 9.90 -10.06 -26.31
N VAL A 253 10.02 -10.52 -25.07
CA VAL A 253 11.15 -10.16 -24.18
C VAL A 253 12.48 -10.63 -24.75
N GLU A 254 12.54 -11.87 -25.29
CA GLU A 254 13.76 -12.40 -25.93
C GLU A 254 14.15 -11.61 -27.17
N HIS A 255 13.16 -11.20 -27.98
CA HIS A 255 13.37 -10.34 -29.14
C HIS A 255 13.95 -8.98 -28.73
N ASP A 256 13.38 -8.34 -27.73
CA ASP A 256 13.83 -7.03 -27.24
C ASP A 256 15.26 -7.14 -26.69
N GLN A 257 15.58 -8.17 -25.91
CA GLN A 257 16.94 -8.40 -25.40
C GLN A 257 18.00 -8.55 -26.51
N GLN A 258 17.64 -9.08 -27.68
CA GLN A 258 18.53 -9.17 -28.83
C GLN A 258 18.76 -7.82 -29.49
N ASN A 259 17.77 -6.93 -29.46
CA ASN A 259 17.83 -5.62 -30.11
C ASN A 259 18.50 -4.53 -29.25
N PHE A 260 18.60 -4.73 -27.93
CA PHE A 260 19.21 -3.79 -26.97
C PHE A 260 20.62 -4.20 -26.49
N ARG A 261 21.21 -5.21 -27.10
CA ARG A 261 22.62 -5.56 -26.96
C ARG A 261 23.42 -4.92 -28.08
#